data_02823fa86ada7880d0cc07509c915bcd
#
_entry.id   02823fa86ada7880d0cc07509c915bcd
#
_cell.length_a   1.000
_cell.length_b   1.000
_cell.length_c   1.000
_cell.angle_alpha   90.00
_cell.angle_beta   90.00
_cell.angle_gamma   90.00
#
_symmetry.space_group_name_H-M   'P 1'
#
loop_
_entity.id
_entity.type
_entity.pdbx_description
1 polymer ?
#
loop_
_entity_poly.entity_id
_entity_poly.type
_entity_poly.pdbx_seq_one_letter_code
_entity_poly.pdbx_strand_id
1 'polypeptide(L)'
;MHGLARLENQDAADFRDLFPGAAMSDATSTVLVIDDDPDLRASVGRLLRSLGINVQLFASISEFLKSDPPDCPTCLVLDIRLPDQSGLDFQRELAAANREIPIIFVTGHGDIPMSVQAMKRGAIEFLTKPFRDQDLLDAIQLGLARDRARRENDKDLVSLRQRFASLSPREREIVIQVARGRLSKQIAHDIGIAEATVKVHRSRAMQKMQAGSLPELGRMADKLKLVPNLPHRS
;
A
#
# COMPACT_ATOMS: atom_id res chain seq x y z
N MET A 1 46.54 10.76 9.53
CA MET A 1 45.20 10.88 8.93
C MET A 1 44.68 9.52 8.44
N HIS A 2 44.48 8.51 9.32
CA HIS A 2 44.03 7.15 8.91
C HIS A 2 43.08 6.51 9.94
N GLY A 3 42.34 7.32 10.69
CA GLY A 3 41.55 6.83 11.80
C GLY A 3 40.01 7.03 11.71
N LEU A 4 39.52 7.78 10.75
CA LEU A 4 38.08 8.14 10.67
C LEU A 4 37.23 7.29 9.69
N ALA A 5 37.86 6.54 8.78
CA ALA A 5 37.16 5.73 7.79
C ALA A 5 36.73 4.32 8.30
N ARG A 6 37.10 3.94 9.53
CA ARG A 6 36.83 2.60 10.09
C ARG A 6 35.60 2.51 11.01
N LEU A 7 35.09 3.64 11.48
CA LEU A 7 33.91 3.67 12.36
C LEU A 7 32.56 3.66 11.60
N GLU A 8 32.54 4.16 10.37
CA GLU A 8 31.27 4.21 9.58
C GLU A 8 30.79 2.86 9.04
N ASN A 9 31.66 1.84 8.99
CA ASN A 9 31.30 0.52 8.45
C ASN A 9 30.91 -0.51 9.53
N GLN A 10 31.15 -0.23 10.80
CA GLN A 10 30.87 -1.16 11.89
C GLN A 10 29.42 -1.05 12.36
N ASP A 11 28.86 0.16 12.40
CA ASP A 11 27.47 0.40 12.80
C ASP A 11 26.45 -0.15 11.78
N ALA A 12 26.79 -0.15 10.49
CA ALA A 12 25.92 -0.71 9.44
C ALA A 12 25.89 -2.26 9.44
N ALA A 13 26.95 -2.91 9.94
CA ALA A 13 27.02 -4.37 10.07
C ALA A 13 26.21 -4.86 11.29
N ASP A 14 26.33 -4.18 12.43
CA ASP A 14 25.60 -4.51 13.67
C ASP A 14 24.08 -4.36 13.52
N PHE A 15 23.63 -3.41 12.68
CA PHE A 15 22.18 -3.22 12.43
C PHE A 15 21.56 -4.36 11.60
N ARG A 16 22.33 -4.98 10.69
CA ARG A 16 21.88 -6.14 9.90
C ARG A 16 21.73 -7.41 10.74
N ASP A 17 22.53 -7.58 11.77
CA ASP A 17 22.49 -8.74 12.65
C ASP A 17 21.38 -8.67 13.71
N LEU A 18 20.93 -7.46 14.03
CA LEU A 18 19.81 -7.24 14.97
C LEU A 18 18.42 -7.54 14.37
N PHE A 19 18.31 -7.61 13.03
CA PHE A 19 17.06 -7.87 12.32
C PHE A 19 17.23 -8.90 11.19
N PRO A 20 17.43 -10.20 11.51
CA PRO A 20 17.65 -11.24 10.51
C PRO A 20 16.46 -11.52 9.56
N GLY A 21 15.31 -10.87 9.77
CA GLY A 21 14.13 -10.90 8.90
C GLY A 21 13.92 -9.66 8.05
N ALA A 22 14.67 -8.59 8.29
CA ALA A 22 14.64 -7.38 7.48
C ALA A 22 15.64 -7.51 6.32
N ALA A 23 15.33 -8.38 5.36
CA ALA A 23 15.98 -8.32 4.05
C ALA A 23 15.60 -6.96 3.42
N MET A 24 16.32 -5.89 3.80
CA MET A 24 16.30 -4.59 3.13
C MET A 24 17.04 -4.69 1.78
N SER A 25 16.78 -5.76 1.01
CA SER A 25 17.32 -5.96 -0.32
C SER A 25 16.30 -5.65 -1.40
N ASP A 26 15.57 -4.55 -1.24
CA ASP A 26 14.86 -3.98 -2.38
C ASP A 26 15.38 -2.56 -2.61
N ALA A 27 16.31 -2.45 -3.55
CA ALA A 27 16.81 -1.20 -4.12
C ALA A 27 15.72 -0.32 -4.77
N THR A 28 14.47 -0.54 -4.43
CA THR A 28 13.29 0.01 -5.10
C THR A 28 12.31 0.73 -4.19
N SER A 29 12.57 0.87 -2.88
CA SER A 29 11.69 1.66 -2.00
C SER A 29 12.20 3.08 -1.85
N THR A 30 11.29 4.07 -1.76
CA THR A 30 11.64 5.49 -1.61
C THR A 30 10.93 6.12 -0.43
N VAL A 31 11.65 6.82 0.42
CA VAL A 31 11.08 7.66 1.48
C VAL A 31 11.04 9.11 0.99
N LEU A 32 9.87 9.73 1.10
CA LEU A 32 9.67 11.13 0.80
C LEU A 32 9.71 11.89 2.12
N VAL A 33 10.44 12.98 2.19
CA VAL A 33 10.53 13.81 3.41
C VAL A 33 10.15 15.23 3.05
N ILE A 34 9.10 15.76 3.70
CA ILE A 34 8.68 17.14 3.58
C ILE A 34 8.81 17.83 4.93
N ASP A 35 9.73 18.77 5.05
CA ASP A 35 10.02 19.52 6.26
C ASP A 35 10.66 20.84 5.87
N ASP A 36 10.33 21.95 6.47
CA ASP A 36 10.92 23.26 6.14
C ASP A 36 12.30 23.49 6.78
N ASP A 37 12.64 22.71 7.82
CA ASP A 37 13.96 22.74 8.46
C ASP A 37 15.04 22.03 7.59
N PRO A 38 16.00 22.76 7.02
CA PRO A 38 17.03 22.17 6.16
C PRO A 38 17.97 21.25 6.91
N ASP A 39 18.24 21.49 8.19
CA ASP A 39 19.17 20.68 8.99
C ASP A 39 18.56 19.33 9.31
N LEU A 40 17.27 19.31 9.68
CA LEU A 40 16.52 18.08 9.89
C LEU A 40 16.43 17.26 8.59
N ARG A 41 16.03 17.90 7.48
CA ARG A 41 15.99 17.21 6.18
C ARG A 41 17.33 16.58 5.82
N ALA A 42 18.42 17.32 6.00
CA ALA A 42 19.76 16.82 5.71
C ALA A 42 20.14 15.65 6.64
N SER A 43 19.80 15.73 7.92
CA SER A 43 20.07 14.69 8.91
C SER A 43 19.32 13.40 8.58
N VAL A 44 18.00 13.48 8.41
CA VAL A 44 17.15 12.34 8.02
C VAL A 44 17.61 11.77 6.67
N GLY A 45 17.97 12.62 5.70
CA GLY A 45 18.48 12.18 4.41
C GLY A 45 19.79 11.41 4.52
N ARG A 46 20.73 11.83 5.38
CA ARG A 46 21.99 11.11 5.65
C ARG A 46 21.72 9.75 6.31
N LEU A 47 20.88 9.73 7.35
CA LEU A 47 20.47 8.51 8.04
C LEU A 47 19.93 7.46 7.06
N LEU A 48 18.92 7.84 6.25
CA LEU A 48 18.28 6.90 5.33
C LEU A 48 19.24 6.40 4.24
N ARG A 49 20.08 7.28 3.68
CA ARG A 49 21.08 6.88 2.68
C ARG A 49 22.16 5.96 3.26
N SER A 50 22.57 6.15 4.52
CA SER A 50 23.52 5.26 5.17
C SER A 50 23.01 3.82 5.33
N LEU A 51 21.68 3.66 5.37
CA LEU A 51 20.99 2.36 5.40
C LEU A 51 20.61 1.82 4.01
N GLY A 52 21.01 2.50 2.94
CA GLY A 52 20.70 2.10 1.57
C GLY A 52 19.26 2.39 1.14
N ILE A 53 18.54 3.24 1.86
CA ILE A 53 17.15 3.63 1.52
C ILE A 53 17.20 4.84 0.59
N ASN A 54 16.48 4.78 -0.55
CA ASN A 54 16.31 5.94 -1.41
C ASN A 54 15.47 7.00 -0.70
N VAL A 55 15.87 8.27 -0.83
CA VAL A 55 15.17 9.38 -0.19
C VAL A 55 15.07 10.57 -1.15
N GLN A 56 13.90 11.17 -1.20
CA GLN A 56 13.64 12.46 -1.84
C GLN A 56 13.25 13.47 -0.76
N LEU A 57 13.88 14.65 -0.81
CA LEU A 57 13.75 15.70 0.21
C LEU A 57 13.08 16.92 -0.41
N PHE A 58 12.08 17.47 0.28
CA PHE A 58 11.31 18.61 -0.15
C PHE A 58 11.22 19.65 0.98
N ALA A 59 11.33 20.92 0.66
CA ALA A 59 11.20 22.00 1.61
C ALA A 59 9.73 22.41 1.86
N SER A 60 8.81 21.98 1.00
CA SER A 60 7.40 22.34 1.07
C SER A 60 6.52 21.31 0.35
N ILE A 61 5.22 21.34 0.63
CA ILE A 61 4.21 20.56 -0.09
C ILE A 61 4.16 20.99 -1.57
N SER A 62 4.28 22.30 -1.82
CA SER A 62 4.28 22.86 -3.18
C SER A 62 5.45 22.34 -4.03
N GLU A 63 6.62 22.08 -3.43
CA GLU A 63 7.76 21.46 -4.11
C GLU A 63 7.47 19.99 -4.40
N PHE A 64 6.96 19.24 -3.42
CA PHE A 64 6.58 17.86 -3.59
C PHE A 64 5.54 17.64 -4.70
N LEU A 65 4.52 18.50 -4.78
CA LEU A 65 3.45 18.40 -5.80
C LEU A 65 3.95 18.59 -7.24
N LYS A 66 5.12 19.21 -7.43
CA LYS A 66 5.77 19.40 -8.74
C LYS A 66 6.63 18.20 -9.14
N SER A 67 6.88 17.26 -8.22
CA SER A 67 7.68 16.09 -8.49
C SER A 67 6.82 14.95 -9.01
N ASP A 68 7.43 14.05 -9.78
CA ASP A 68 6.77 12.80 -10.18
C ASP A 68 6.81 11.80 -9.02
N PRO A 69 5.67 11.18 -8.67
CA PRO A 69 5.63 10.18 -7.61
C PRO A 69 6.43 8.95 -8.02
N PRO A 70 7.24 8.36 -7.12
CA PRO A 70 8.00 7.15 -7.42
C PRO A 70 7.08 5.96 -7.72
N ASP A 71 7.41 5.18 -8.77
CA ASP A 71 6.71 3.91 -9.05
C ASP A 71 7.32 2.73 -8.28
N CYS A 72 7.43 2.90 -6.98
CA CYS A 72 7.94 1.90 -6.05
C CYS A 72 7.24 2.06 -4.69
N PRO A 73 7.38 1.10 -3.75
CA PRO A 73 6.89 1.25 -2.39
C PRO A 73 7.40 2.53 -1.75
N THR A 74 6.48 3.31 -1.22
CA THR A 74 6.76 4.69 -0.80
C THR A 74 6.15 4.98 0.58
N CYS A 75 6.85 5.77 1.40
CA CYS A 75 6.39 6.30 2.66
C CYS A 75 6.72 7.80 2.74
N LEU A 76 5.82 8.59 3.31
CA LEU A 76 5.97 10.04 3.47
C LEU A 76 6.22 10.39 4.93
N VAL A 77 7.36 11.01 5.22
CA VAL A 77 7.66 11.71 6.48
C VAL A 77 7.29 13.16 6.28
N LEU A 78 6.36 13.66 7.07
CA LEU A 78 5.71 14.96 6.84
C LEU A 78 5.70 15.80 8.12
N ASP A 79 6.28 17.01 8.06
CA ASP A 79 6.05 17.99 9.12
C ASP A 79 4.60 18.49 9.09
N ILE A 80 4.03 18.66 10.26
CA ILE A 80 2.69 19.22 10.41
C ILE A 80 2.70 20.73 10.13
N ARG A 81 3.75 21.42 10.56
CA ARG A 81 3.84 22.88 10.45
C ARG A 81 4.75 23.28 9.31
N LEU A 82 4.20 23.37 8.14
CA LEU A 82 4.90 23.87 6.96
C LEU A 82 4.40 25.30 6.63
N PRO A 83 5.25 26.14 6.02
CA PRO A 83 4.90 27.53 5.76
C PRO A 83 3.80 27.71 4.71
N ASP A 84 3.63 26.77 3.80
CA ASP A 84 2.65 26.82 2.71
C ASP A 84 1.30 26.19 3.09
N GLN A 85 1.31 25.12 3.88
CA GLN A 85 0.08 24.40 4.24
C GLN A 85 0.31 23.49 5.45
N SER A 86 -0.75 23.26 6.26
CA SER A 86 -0.68 22.24 7.31
C SER A 86 -0.56 20.84 6.75
N GLY A 87 0.37 20.03 7.30
CA GLY A 87 0.50 18.62 6.94
C GLY A 87 -0.78 17.80 7.18
N LEU A 88 -1.59 18.15 8.19
CA LEU A 88 -2.89 17.50 8.43
C LEU A 88 -3.95 17.85 7.36
N ASP A 89 -3.88 19.02 6.77
CA ASP A 89 -4.75 19.41 5.66
C ASP A 89 -4.31 18.69 4.38
N PHE A 90 -3.01 18.59 4.16
CA PHE A 90 -2.46 17.85 3.05
C PHE A 90 -2.80 16.34 3.12
N GLN A 91 -2.81 15.73 4.30
CA GLN A 91 -3.31 14.36 4.48
C GLN A 91 -4.76 14.21 3.98
N ARG A 92 -5.64 15.20 4.26
CA ARG A 92 -7.03 15.17 3.77
C ARG A 92 -7.11 15.29 2.24
N GLU A 93 -6.28 16.13 1.65
CA GLU A 93 -6.22 16.30 0.19
C GLU A 93 -5.74 15.02 -0.52
N LEU A 94 -4.70 14.38 0.01
CA LEU A 94 -4.23 13.10 -0.51
C LEU A 94 -5.33 12.04 -0.46
N ALA A 95 -6.06 11.95 0.66
CA ALA A 95 -7.17 11.01 0.81
C ALA A 95 -8.32 11.33 -0.17
N ALA A 96 -8.68 12.61 -0.34
CA ALA A 96 -9.71 13.04 -1.29
C ALA A 96 -9.32 12.76 -2.76
N ALA A 97 -8.02 12.80 -3.07
CA ALA A 97 -7.46 12.48 -4.38
C ALA A 97 -7.24 10.96 -4.60
N ASN A 98 -7.67 10.10 -3.66
CA ASN A 98 -7.38 8.65 -3.65
C ASN A 98 -5.88 8.33 -3.76
N ARG A 99 -5.02 9.19 -3.25
CA ARG A 99 -3.58 8.95 -3.14
C ARG A 99 -3.27 8.37 -1.76
N GLU A 100 -3.24 7.07 -1.66
CA GLU A 100 -3.00 6.35 -0.41
C GLU A 100 -1.49 6.19 -0.17
N ILE A 101 -0.81 7.27 0.23
CA ILE A 101 0.60 7.22 0.64
C ILE A 101 0.63 7.08 2.17
N PRO A 102 1.30 6.06 2.75
CA PRO A 102 1.50 5.96 4.19
C PRO A 102 2.25 7.19 4.73
N ILE A 103 1.69 7.85 5.74
CA ILE A 103 2.22 9.10 6.30
C ILE A 103 2.71 8.86 7.73
N ILE A 104 3.92 9.34 8.01
CA ILE A 104 4.49 9.50 9.34
C ILE A 104 4.57 10.99 9.60
N PHE A 105 3.89 11.47 10.61
CA PHE A 105 3.99 12.87 11.00
C PHE A 105 5.18 13.08 11.92
N VAL A 106 5.89 14.20 11.70
CA VAL A 106 6.93 14.72 12.60
C VAL A 106 6.59 16.17 12.94
N THR A 107 6.77 16.60 14.18
CA THR A 107 6.47 17.98 14.58
C THR A 107 7.20 18.41 15.84
N GLY A 108 7.64 19.64 15.90
CA GLY A 108 8.21 20.24 17.13
C GLY A 108 7.14 20.65 18.17
N HIS A 109 5.87 20.70 17.79
CA HIS A 109 4.78 21.13 18.66
C HIS A 109 3.56 20.23 18.44
N GLY A 110 3.66 18.98 18.91
CA GLY A 110 2.53 18.04 18.88
C GLY A 110 1.70 18.17 20.15
N ASP A 111 0.42 18.37 20.02
CA ASP A 111 -0.54 18.18 21.09
C ASP A 111 -1.32 16.86 20.91
N ILE A 112 -1.94 16.40 21.99
CA ILE A 112 -2.71 15.14 21.98
C ILE A 112 -3.86 15.20 20.94
N PRO A 113 -4.65 16.28 20.82
CA PRO A 113 -5.69 16.37 19.80
C PRO A 113 -5.18 16.19 18.37
N MET A 114 -4.03 16.77 18.02
CA MET A 114 -3.43 16.65 16.67
C MET A 114 -3.00 15.19 16.39
N SER A 115 -2.30 14.55 17.33
CA SER A 115 -1.85 13.17 17.16
C SER A 115 -3.03 12.21 17.01
N VAL A 116 -4.07 12.35 17.84
CA VAL A 116 -5.30 11.56 17.73
C VAL A 116 -5.99 11.76 16.37
N GLN A 117 -6.03 12.99 15.86
CA GLN A 117 -6.63 13.28 14.56
C GLN A 117 -5.84 12.66 13.40
N ALA A 118 -4.52 12.78 13.41
CA ALA A 118 -3.62 12.16 12.42
C ALA A 118 -3.82 10.64 12.38
N MET A 119 -3.78 9.99 13.54
CA MET A 119 -3.92 8.54 13.66
C MET A 119 -5.32 8.04 13.24
N LYS A 120 -6.39 8.72 13.63
CA LYS A 120 -7.76 8.41 13.18
C LYS A 120 -7.93 8.48 11.66
N ARG A 121 -7.12 9.30 10.99
CA ARG A 121 -7.10 9.42 9.52
C ARG A 121 -6.15 8.44 8.85
N GLY A 122 -5.57 7.51 9.59
CA GLY A 122 -4.76 6.42 9.07
C GLY A 122 -3.28 6.74 8.90
N ALA A 123 -2.75 7.75 9.59
CA ALA A 123 -1.30 7.93 9.71
C ALA A 123 -0.65 6.65 10.29
N ILE A 124 0.59 6.39 9.89
CA ILE A 124 1.37 5.25 10.39
C ILE A 124 1.84 5.54 11.81
N GLU A 125 2.38 6.73 12.01
CA GLU A 125 2.94 7.14 13.30
C GLU A 125 2.94 8.67 13.42
N PHE A 126 3.11 9.15 14.65
CA PHE A 126 3.21 10.56 15.01
C PHE A 126 4.39 10.74 15.97
N LEU A 127 5.45 11.40 15.50
CA LEU A 127 6.70 11.60 16.23
C LEU A 127 6.88 13.07 16.62
N THR A 128 7.22 13.34 17.89
CA THR A 128 7.55 14.68 18.36
C THR A 128 9.06 14.93 18.24
N LYS A 129 9.47 16.06 17.70
CA LYS A 129 10.86 16.51 17.63
C LYS A 129 11.30 17.00 19.03
N PRO A 130 12.49 16.57 19.56
CA PRO A 130 13.40 15.61 18.97
C PRO A 130 12.91 14.16 19.12
N PHE A 131 13.04 13.35 18.09
CA PHE A 131 12.73 11.92 18.09
C PHE A 131 14.01 11.07 17.98
N ARG A 132 13.93 9.80 18.37
CA ARG A 132 15.04 8.85 18.21
C ARG A 132 15.05 8.33 16.76
N ASP A 133 16.24 8.15 16.20
CA ASP A 133 16.41 7.59 14.86
C ASP A 133 15.68 6.25 14.71
N GLN A 134 15.74 5.39 15.74
CA GLN A 134 15.07 4.09 15.73
C GLN A 134 13.54 4.20 15.59
N ASP A 135 12.91 5.14 16.30
CA ASP A 135 11.45 5.33 16.25
C ASP A 135 11.02 5.75 14.80
N LEU A 136 11.81 6.61 14.16
CA LEU A 136 11.58 7.00 12.77
C LEU A 136 11.76 5.81 11.80
N LEU A 137 12.81 5.02 11.99
CA LEU A 137 13.10 3.86 11.12
C LEU A 137 12.03 2.77 11.25
N ASP A 138 11.57 2.48 12.46
CA ASP A 138 10.49 1.51 12.69
C ASP A 138 9.19 1.96 12.01
N ALA A 139 8.84 3.24 12.14
CA ALA A 139 7.67 3.81 11.48
C ALA A 139 7.79 3.77 9.94
N ILE A 140 8.98 4.06 9.39
CA ILE A 140 9.25 3.98 7.95
C ILE A 140 9.10 2.55 7.44
N GLN A 141 9.64 1.55 8.14
CA GLN A 141 9.52 0.14 7.77
C GLN A 141 8.06 -0.29 7.70
N LEU A 142 7.26 0.09 8.72
CA LEU A 142 5.83 -0.18 8.75
C LEU A 142 5.10 0.48 7.58
N GLY A 143 5.41 1.74 7.29
CA GLY A 143 4.85 2.49 6.16
C GLY A 143 5.16 1.84 4.82
N LEU A 144 6.43 1.51 4.57
CA LEU A 144 6.86 0.85 3.33
C LEU A 144 6.22 -0.53 3.15
N ALA A 145 6.12 -1.32 4.23
CA ALA A 145 5.46 -2.62 4.20
C ALA A 145 3.97 -2.49 3.84
N ARG A 146 3.28 -1.48 4.41
CA ARG A 146 1.87 -1.18 4.11
C ARG A 146 1.68 -0.79 2.64
N ASP A 147 2.53 0.09 2.09
CA ASP A 147 2.41 0.49 0.68
C ASP A 147 2.74 -0.65 -0.27
N ARG A 148 3.73 -1.52 0.07
CA ARG A 148 4.05 -2.71 -0.71
C ARG A 148 2.84 -3.65 -0.80
N ALA A 149 2.23 -3.99 0.32
CA ALA A 149 1.05 -4.85 0.36
C ALA A 149 -0.13 -4.24 -0.42
N ARG A 150 -0.35 -2.92 -0.32
CA ARG A 150 -1.36 -2.22 -1.11
C ARG A 150 -1.10 -2.33 -2.61
N ARG A 151 0.13 -2.04 -3.07
CA ARG A 151 0.53 -2.13 -4.49
C ARG A 151 0.40 -3.55 -5.05
N GLU A 152 0.73 -4.57 -4.25
CA GLU A 152 0.52 -5.98 -4.64
C GLU A 152 -0.97 -6.28 -4.83
N ASN A 153 -1.81 -5.87 -3.88
CA ASN A 153 -3.25 -6.02 -4.00
C ASN A 153 -3.83 -5.30 -5.23
N ASP A 154 -3.33 -4.10 -5.54
CA ASP A 154 -3.76 -3.35 -6.71
C ASP A 154 -3.35 -4.05 -8.02
N LYS A 155 -2.12 -4.58 -8.10
CA LYS A 155 -1.66 -5.38 -9.25
C LYS A 155 -2.49 -6.64 -9.43
N ASP A 156 -2.79 -7.34 -8.35
CA ASP A 156 -3.64 -8.52 -8.35
C ASP A 156 -5.05 -8.18 -8.86
N LEU A 157 -5.60 -7.06 -8.39
CA LEU A 157 -6.93 -6.62 -8.81
C LEU A 157 -6.97 -6.24 -10.29
N VAL A 158 -5.94 -5.57 -10.81
CA VAL A 158 -5.82 -5.25 -12.25
C VAL A 158 -5.74 -6.54 -13.07
N SER A 159 -4.89 -7.49 -12.68
CA SER A 159 -4.75 -8.79 -13.33
C SER A 159 -6.09 -9.57 -13.30
N LEU A 160 -6.78 -9.56 -12.18
CA LEU A 160 -8.08 -10.21 -12.02
C LEU A 160 -9.15 -9.57 -12.92
N ARG A 161 -9.18 -8.24 -13.02
CA ARG A 161 -10.07 -7.51 -13.94
C ARG A 161 -9.80 -7.88 -15.39
N GLN A 162 -8.54 -7.99 -15.80
CA GLN A 162 -8.16 -8.41 -17.15
C GLN A 162 -8.65 -9.84 -17.45
N ARG A 163 -8.44 -10.79 -16.51
CA ARG A 163 -8.96 -12.16 -16.66
C ARG A 163 -10.48 -12.18 -16.78
N PHE A 164 -11.20 -11.44 -15.96
CA PHE A 164 -12.64 -11.33 -16.04
C PHE A 164 -13.10 -10.68 -17.37
N ALA A 165 -12.39 -9.67 -17.86
CA ALA A 165 -12.69 -9.03 -19.14
C ALA A 165 -12.52 -9.99 -20.34
N SER A 166 -11.64 -11.00 -20.23
CA SER A 166 -11.43 -12.02 -21.27
C SER A 166 -12.55 -13.08 -21.36
N LEU A 167 -13.47 -13.10 -20.39
CA LEU A 167 -14.60 -14.02 -20.39
C LEU A 167 -15.63 -13.62 -21.47
N SER A 168 -16.20 -14.63 -22.13
CA SER A 168 -17.38 -14.41 -22.99
C SER A 168 -18.60 -13.94 -22.13
N PRO A 169 -19.61 -13.32 -22.76
CA PRO A 169 -20.82 -12.91 -22.03
C PRO A 169 -21.43 -14.05 -21.22
N ARG A 170 -21.46 -15.27 -21.79
CA ARG A 170 -22.05 -16.43 -21.10
C ARG A 170 -21.17 -16.94 -19.94
N GLU A 171 -19.87 -16.89 -20.08
CA GLU A 171 -18.93 -17.24 -19.01
C GLU A 171 -19.04 -16.25 -17.86
N ARG A 172 -19.17 -14.95 -18.13
CA ARG A 172 -19.39 -13.89 -17.10
C ARG A 172 -20.66 -14.12 -16.33
N GLU A 173 -21.78 -14.39 -17.04
CA GLU A 173 -23.07 -14.68 -16.42
C GLU A 173 -22.97 -15.87 -15.45
N ILE A 174 -22.30 -16.95 -15.87
CA ILE A 174 -22.10 -18.12 -15.03
C ILE A 174 -21.23 -17.82 -13.82
N VAL A 175 -20.14 -17.06 -13.96
CA VAL A 175 -19.31 -16.64 -12.83
C VAL A 175 -20.13 -15.88 -11.79
N ILE A 176 -20.97 -14.95 -12.22
CA ILE A 176 -21.84 -14.18 -11.32
C ILE A 176 -22.83 -15.09 -10.59
N GLN A 177 -23.42 -16.07 -11.28
CA GLN A 177 -24.37 -17.00 -10.65
C GLN A 177 -23.68 -17.96 -9.67
N VAL A 178 -22.47 -18.43 -10.00
CA VAL A 178 -21.64 -19.25 -9.10
C VAL A 178 -21.27 -18.43 -7.85
N ALA A 179 -20.89 -17.17 -8.00
CA ALA A 179 -20.58 -16.29 -6.86
C ALA A 179 -21.81 -16.07 -5.94
N ARG A 180 -23.01 -16.14 -6.49
CA ARG A 180 -24.28 -16.12 -5.73
C ARG A 180 -24.60 -17.47 -5.06
N GLY A 181 -23.73 -18.48 -5.15
CA GLY A 181 -23.94 -19.81 -4.58
C GLY A 181 -24.91 -20.70 -5.36
N ARG A 182 -25.23 -20.37 -6.62
CA ARG A 182 -26.15 -21.16 -7.44
C ARG A 182 -25.49 -22.44 -7.92
N LEU A 183 -26.23 -23.55 -7.86
CA LEU A 183 -25.81 -24.84 -8.42
C LEU A 183 -25.98 -24.88 -9.94
N SER A 184 -25.20 -25.70 -10.64
CA SER A 184 -25.25 -25.80 -12.11
C SER A 184 -26.67 -26.10 -12.64
N LYS A 185 -27.45 -26.92 -11.95
CA LYS A 185 -28.84 -27.21 -12.30
C LYS A 185 -29.75 -25.98 -12.19
N GLN A 186 -29.55 -25.16 -11.18
CA GLN A 186 -30.32 -23.91 -10.99
C GLN A 186 -29.93 -22.89 -12.07
N ILE A 187 -28.63 -22.74 -12.33
CA ILE A 187 -28.12 -21.86 -13.39
C ILE A 187 -28.70 -22.30 -14.74
N ALA A 188 -28.69 -23.58 -15.06
CA ALA A 188 -29.22 -24.13 -16.31
C ALA A 188 -30.70 -23.77 -16.51
N HIS A 189 -31.50 -23.91 -15.46
CA HIS A 189 -32.92 -23.52 -15.46
C HIS A 189 -33.08 -22.00 -15.67
N ASP A 190 -32.34 -21.18 -14.89
CA ASP A 190 -32.48 -19.71 -14.91
C ASP A 190 -32.11 -19.09 -16.26
N ILE A 191 -31.11 -19.67 -16.97
CA ILE A 191 -30.62 -19.14 -18.26
C ILE A 191 -31.06 -19.95 -19.49
N GLY A 192 -31.91 -20.94 -19.31
CA GLY A 192 -32.56 -21.71 -20.39
C GLY A 192 -31.63 -22.58 -21.24
N ILE A 193 -30.60 -23.20 -20.64
CA ILE A 193 -29.67 -24.12 -21.32
C ILE A 193 -29.51 -25.44 -20.56
N ALA A 194 -28.92 -26.45 -21.24
CA ALA A 194 -28.65 -27.73 -20.59
C ALA A 194 -27.60 -27.62 -19.48
N GLU A 195 -27.75 -28.39 -18.38
CA GLU A 195 -26.79 -28.44 -17.29
C GLU A 195 -25.36 -28.82 -17.75
N ALA A 196 -25.26 -29.74 -18.74
CA ALA A 196 -23.98 -30.09 -19.35
C ALA A 196 -23.29 -28.87 -19.97
N THR A 197 -24.02 -28.00 -20.63
CA THR A 197 -23.52 -26.76 -21.23
C THR A 197 -23.05 -25.78 -20.15
N VAL A 198 -23.78 -25.63 -19.03
CA VAL A 198 -23.35 -24.83 -17.87
C VAL A 198 -22.00 -25.35 -17.35
N LYS A 199 -21.85 -26.67 -17.18
CA LYS A 199 -20.59 -27.27 -16.71
C LYS A 199 -19.41 -26.97 -17.63
N VAL A 200 -19.63 -26.97 -18.95
CA VAL A 200 -18.58 -26.64 -19.94
C VAL A 200 -18.17 -25.17 -19.81
N HIS A 201 -19.14 -24.24 -19.81
CA HIS A 201 -18.85 -22.80 -19.66
C HIS A 201 -18.19 -22.49 -18.30
N ARG A 202 -18.65 -23.12 -17.22
CA ARG A 202 -18.04 -23.01 -15.88
C ARG A 202 -16.58 -23.43 -15.89
N SER A 203 -16.27 -24.59 -16.50
CA SER A 203 -14.89 -25.08 -16.61
C SER A 203 -14.01 -24.11 -17.39
N ARG A 204 -14.49 -23.58 -18.52
CA ARG A 204 -13.77 -22.56 -19.30
C ARG A 204 -13.57 -21.26 -18.53
N ALA A 205 -14.60 -20.81 -17.81
CA ALA A 205 -14.51 -19.63 -16.97
C ALA A 205 -13.46 -19.82 -15.86
N MET A 206 -13.47 -20.95 -15.15
CA MET A 206 -12.47 -21.27 -14.13
C MET A 206 -11.06 -21.29 -14.70
N GLN A 207 -10.84 -21.86 -15.87
CA GLN A 207 -9.55 -21.87 -16.54
C GLN A 207 -9.06 -20.45 -16.89
N LYS A 208 -9.93 -19.62 -17.50
CA LYS A 208 -9.58 -18.22 -17.85
C LYS A 208 -9.35 -17.35 -16.61
N MET A 209 -10.15 -17.55 -15.56
CA MET A 209 -9.98 -16.87 -14.27
C MET A 209 -8.78 -17.40 -13.48
N GLN A 210 -8.22 -18.54 -13.87
CA GLN A 210 -7.17 -19.26 -13.13
C GLN A 210 -7.62 -19.64 -11.71
N ALA A 211 -8.87 -20.05 -11.57
CA ALA A 211 -9.45 -20.49 -10.31
C ALA A 211 -9.32 -22.01 -10.18
N GLY A 212 -8.64 -22.48 -9.12
CA GLY A 212 -8.46 -23.91 -8.84
C GLY A 212 -9.70 -24.56 -8.20
N SER A 213 -10.63 -23.75 -7.69
CA SER A 213 -11.85 -24.23 -7.02
C SER A 213 -13.01 -23.25 -7.15
N LEU A 214 -14.25 -23.73 -6.94
CA LEU A 214 -15.44 -22.83 -6.92
C LEU A 214 -15.40 -21.81 -5.77
N PRO A 215 -14.99 -22.17 -4.55
CA PRO A 215 -14.81 -21.18 -3.49
C PRO A 215 -13.79 -20.08 -3.86
N GLU A 216 -12.74 -20.44 -4.57
CA GLU A 216 -11.75 -19.46 -5.05
C GLU A 216 -12.35 -18.53 -6.10
N LEU A 217 -13.10 -19.08 -7.06
CA LEU A 217 -13.84 -18.28 -8.04
C LEU A 217 -14.81 -17.31 -7.37
N GLY A 218 -15.48 -17.75 -6.30
CA GLY A 218 -16.35 -16.89 -5.46
C GLY A 218 -15.55 -15.74 -4.85
N ARG A 219 -14.44 -16.00 -4.18
CA ARG A 219 -13.58 -14.94 -3.61
C ARG A 219 -13.06 -13.95 -4.67
N MET A 220 -12.73 -14.44 -5.87
CA MET A 220 -12.36 -13.58 -7.00
C MET A 220 -13.50 -12.66 -7.44
N ALA A 221 -14.72 -13.18 -7.49
CA ALA A 221 -15.92 -12.41 -7.82
C ALA A 221 -16.24 -11.35 -6.74
N ASP A 222 -16.02 -11.67 -5.46
CA ASP A 222 -16.16 -10.73 -4.35
C ASP A 222 -15.12 -9.61 -4.43
N LYS A 223 -13.84 -9.92 -4.71
CA LYS A 223 -12.79 -8.91 -4.96
C LYS A 223 -13.15 -7.96 -6.12
N LEU A 224 -13.81 -8.48 -7.15
CA LEU A 224 -14.28 -7.70 -8.28
C LEU A 224 -15.59 -6.93 -8.00
N LYS A 225 -16.21 -7.14 -6.84
CA LYS A 225 -17.52 -6.58 -6.44
C LYS A 225 -18.62 -6.91 -7.46
N LEU A 226 -18.60 -8.12 -8.04
CA LEU A 226 -19.56 -8.56 -9.06
C LEU A 226 -20.95 -8.88 -8.48
N VAL A 227 -21.00 -9.18 -7.19
CA VAL A 227 -22.24 -9.48 -6.47
C VAL A 227 -22.35 -8.46 -5.33
N PRO A 228 -23.49 -7.75 -5.18
CA PRO A 228 -23.72 -6.95 -4.00
C PRO A 228 -23.64 -7.84 -2.75
N ASN A 229 -22.94 -7.38 -1.71
CA ASN A 229 -22.83 -8.11 -0.45
C ASN A 229 -24.22 -8.49 0.05
N LEU A 230 -24.59 -9.74 -0.11
CA LEU A 230 -25.70 -10.32 0.64
C LEU A 230 -25.20 -10.50 2.08
N PRO A 231 -25.93 -10.03 3.11
CA PRO A 231 -25.53 -10.26 4.48
C PRO A 231 -25.42 -11.78 4.69
N HIS A 232 -24.28 -12.22 5.22
CA HIS A 232 -24.09 -13.62 5.59
C HIS A 232 -25.26 -14.05 6.48
N ARG A 233 -26.08 -14.98 5.97
CA ARG A 233 -27.03 -15.69 6.82
C ARG A 233 -26.22 -16.53 7.79
N SER A 234 -26.22 -16.11 9.05
CA SER A 234 -25.77 -16.87 10.21
C SER A 234 -26.58 -18.14 10.34
#